data_c23a51b7f6bd92339fd228fc032bc9e2
#
_entry.id   c23a51b7f6bd92339fd228fc032bc9e2
#
_cell.length_a   1.000
_cell.length_b   1.000
_cell.length_c   1.000
_cell.angle_alpha   90.00
_cell.angle_beta   90.00
_cell.angle_gamma   90.00
#
_symmetry.space_group_name_H-M   'P 1'
#
loop_
_entity.id
_entity.type
_entity.pdbx_description
1 polymer ?
#
loop_
_entity_poly.entity_id
_entity_poly.type
_entity_poly.pdbx_seq_one_letter_code
_entity_poly.pdbx_strand_id
1 'polypeptide(L)'
;MLPGRFFVFIPLSGETMSDSPTKPHDWSTDVFREMTARQIKTVCTIPDGGLTRLLQMVGGDPSKRLVTLSTEEEAMGIVTGLWLGGERSMVAMQSSGVGNCINALGLPSTLRAPCLMLITMRGQWGEFNPWQVQMGQAVRPVLEAVGVKCFDVDNPADVGETFVAAADLAFNGRLSAAVLVSQRIIGAKGFGQKQSP
;
A
#
# COMPACT_ATOMS: atom_id res chain seq x y z
N MET A 1 -67.69 -29.82 10.92
CA MET A 1 -67.71 -28.34 10.69
C MET A 1 -66.63 -27.75 11.59
N LEU A 2 -65.49 -27.36 11.05
CA LEU A 2 -64.41 -26.67 11.76
C LEU A 2 -64.34 -25.25 11.19
N PRO A 3 -64.19 -24.18 12.02
CA PRO A 3 -64.21 -22.82 11.53
C PRO A 3 -62.88 -22.41 10.91
N GLY A 4 -62.95 -21.69 9.80
CA GLY A 4 -61.81 -21.19 9.04
C GLY A 4 -60.98 -20.16 9.79
N ARG A 5 -59.70 -20.29 9.73
CA ARG A 5 -58.72 -19.26 10.14
C ARG A 5 -58.53 -18.25 9.00
N PHE A 6 -58.93 -17.03 9.23
CA PHE A 6 -58.55 -15.89 8.38
C PHE A 6 -57.07 -15.53 8.66
N PHE A 7 -56.22 -15.65 7.65
CA PHE A 7 -54.89 -15.06 7.67
C PHE A 7 -55.00 -13.59 7.22
N VAL A 8 -54.70 -12.69 8.16
CA VAL A 8 -54.54 -11.28 7.81
C VAL A 8 -53.12 -11.09 7.27
N PHE A 9 -53.05 -10.72 6.00
CA PHE A 9 -51.79 -10.34 5.35
C PHE A 9 -51.46 -8.90 5.75
N ILE A 10 -50.38 -8.71 6.55
CA ILE A 10 -49.83 -7.39 6.85
C ILE A 10 -48.80 -7.13 5.77
N PRO A 11 -48.91 -6.09 4.92
CA PRO A 11 -47.85 -5.72 3.99
C PRO A 11 -46.69 -5.15 4.78
N LEU A 12 -45.51 -5.80 4.73
CA LEU A 12 -44.27 -5.23 5.14
C LEU A 12 -43.93 -4.07 4.17
N SER A 13 -43.96 -2.85 4.67
CA SER A 13 -43.49 -1.67 3.97
C SER A 13 -42.00 -1.88 3.64
N GLY A 14 -41.70 -2.15 2.37
CA GLY A 14 -40.34 -2.22 1.87
C GLY A 14 -39.70 -0.84 1.90
N GLU A 15 -38.84 -0.60 2.87
CA GLU A 15 -37.85 0.46 2.76
C GLU A 15 -36.88 0.04 1.66
N THR A 16 -37.01 0.66 0.49
CA THR A 16 -35.99 0.59 -0.54
C THR A 16 -34.75 1.33 -0.05
N MET A 17 -33.79 0.58 0.51
CA MET A 17 -32.44 1.08 0.68
C MET A 17 -31.89 1.43 -0.72
N SER A 18 -31.81 2.72 -0.99
CA SER A 18 -31.11 3.27 -2.13
C SER A 18 -29.62 3.06 -1.90
N ASP A 19 -29.13 1.89 -2.31
CA ASP A 19 -27.69 1.58 -2.33
C ASP A 19 -27.11 2.25 -3.58
N SER A 20 -26.85 3.55 -3.49
CA SER A 20 -25.96 4.22 -4.43
C SER A 20 -24.57 3.62 -4.20
N PRO A 21 -23.88 3.10 -5.23
CA PRO A 21 -22.54 2.56 -5.06
C PRO A 21 -21.65 3.68 -4.51
N THR A 22 -21.30 3.58 -3.23
CA THR A 22 -20.33 4.48 -2.61
C THR A 22 -19.02 4.34 -3.38
N LYS A 23 -18.48 5.45 -3.90
CA LYS A 23 -17.17 5.44 -4.56
C LYS A 23 -16.18 4.72 -3.64
N PRO A 24 -15.36 3.78 -4.17
CA PRO A 24 -14.36 3.12 -3.36
C PRO A 24 -13.47 4.17 -2.69
N HIS A 25 -13.14 3.93 -1.43
CA HIS A 25 -12.31 4.83 -0.65
C HIS A 25 -10.94 5.04 -1.32
N ASP A 26 -10.52 6.30 -1.50
CA ASP A 26 -9.24 6.65 -2.13
C ASP A 26 -8.11 6.65 -1.09
N TRP A 27 -7.58 5.48 -0.79
CA TRP A 27 -6.48 5.29 0.13
C TRP A 27 -5.21 6.06 -0.25
N SER A 28 -5.00 6.33 -1.54
CA SER A 28 -3.84 7.09 -2.02
C SER A 28 -3.88 8.53 -1.53
N THR A 29 -5.07 9.13 -1.45
CA THR A 29 -5.26 10.47 -0.89
C THR A 29 -4.94 10.50 0.60
N ASP A 30 -5.31 9.46 1.36
CA ASP A 30 -4.96 9.38 2.78
C ASP A 30 -3.46 9.27 2.98
N VAL A 31 -2.78 8.38 2.25
CA VAL A 31 -1.31 8.25 2.31
C VAL A 31 -0.64 9.57 1.94
N PHE A 32 -1.10 10.27 0.89
CA PHE A 32 -0.55 11.56 0.48
C PHE A 32 -0.72 12.63 1.57
N ARG A 33 -1.88 12.69 2.21
CA ARG A 33 -2.14 13.59 3.34
C ARG A 33 -1.20 13.29 4.50
N GLU A 34 -1.08 12.03 4.90
CA GLU A 34 -0.30 11.61 6.06
C GLU A 34 1.21 11.76 5.83
N MET A 35 1.71 11.47 4.62
CA MET A 35 3.11 11.72 4.28
C MET A 35 3.45 13.21 4.31
N THR A 36 2.50 14.06 3.91
CA THR A 36 2.68 15.51 3.95
C THR A 36 2.73 16.03 5.37
N ALA A 37 1.82 15.60 6.24
CA ALA A 37 1.80 15.94 7.65
C ALA A 37 3.09 15.54 8.37
N ARG A 38 3.74 14.44 7.96
CA ARG A 38 4.99 13.91 8.52
C ARG A 38 6.25 14.44 7.84
N GLN A 39 6.10 15.42 6.94
CA GLN A 39 7.21 16.03 6.21
C GLN A 39 8.04 15.00 5.39
N ILE A 40 7.40 13.96 4.91
CA ILE A 40 8.03 13.04 3.96
C ILE A 40 8.01 13.72 2.60
N LYS A 41 9.19 14.13 2.12
CA LYS A 41 9.33 14.94 0.91
C LYS A 41 9.66 14.12 -0.33
N THR A 42 10.44 13.06 -0.18
CA THR A 42 10.90 12.25 -1.31
C THR A 42 10.26 10.86 -1.29
N VAL A 43 9.76 10.45 -2.45
CA VAL A 43 9.31 9.08 -2.73
C VAL A 43 10.23 8.46 -3.77
N CYS A 44 10.91 7.38 -3.41
CA CYS A 44 11.70 6.56 -4.32
C CYS A 44 10.83 5.43 -4.84
N THR A 45 10.77 5.21 -6.17
CA THR A 45 9.85 4.23 -6.75
C THR A 45 10.33 3.66 -8.08
N ILE A 46 9.96 2.41 -8.35
CA ILE A 46 9.73 1.93 -9.71
C ILE A 46 8.23 2.00 -9.92
N PRO A 47 7.73 2.73 -10.96
CA PRO A 47 6.31 2.93 -11.15
C PRO A 47 5.53 1.62 -11.32
N ASP A 48 4.45 1.46 -10.55
CA ASP A 48 3.51 0.34 -10.63
C ASP A 48 2.07 0.83 -10.75
N GLY A 49 1.23 0.07 -11.44
CA GLY A 49 -0.17 0.41 -11.65
C GLY A 49 -0.97 0.61 -10.36
N GLY A 50 -0.65 -0.14 -9.31
CA GLY A 50 -1.28 0.00 -7.99
C GLY A 50 -0.92 1.31 -7.28
N LEU A 51 0.19 1.94 -7.65
CA LEU A 51 0.68 3.19 -7.06
C LEU A 51 0.34 4.43 -7.89
N THR A 52 -0.24 4.27 -9.09
CA THR A 52 -0.41 5.36 -10.08
C THR A 52 -1.00 6.62 -9.47
N ARG A 53 -2.08 6.49 -8.70
CA ARG A 53 -2.77 7.64 -8.10
C ARG A 53 -1.89 8.40 -7.12
N LEU A 54 -1.20 7.69 -6.23
CA LEU A 54 -0.26 8.30 -5.27
C LEU A 54 0.90 8.99 -5.99
N LEU A 55 1.51 8.32 -6.98
CA LEU A 55 2.65 8.88 -7.72
C LEU A 55 2.28 10.12 -8.53
N GLN A 56 1.05 10.18 -9.08
CA GLN A 56 0.53 11.39 -9.74
C GLN A 56 0.40 12.56 -8.77
N MET A 57 -0.10 12.33 -7.54
CA MET A 57 -0.19 13.38 -6.54
C MET A 57 1.19 13.86 -6.08
N VAL A 58 2.13 12.94 -5.86
CA VAL A 58 3.51 13.28 -5.49
C VAL A 58 4.21 14.06 -6.60
N GLY A 59 4.08 13.62 -7.86
CA GLY A 59 4.69 14.30 -9.00
C GLY A 59 4.05 15.65 -9.34
N GLY A 60 2.79 15.86 -8.96
CA GLY A 60 2.06 17.12 -9.14
C GLY A 60 2.31 18.17 -8.05
N ASP A 61 2.93 17.79 -6.92
CA ASP A 61 3.21 18.71 -5.81
C ASP A 61 4.68 19.19 -5.87
N PRO A 62 4.93 20.50 -6.14
CA PRO A 62 6.28 21.05 -6.24
C PRO A 62 7.08 21.00 -4.93
N SER A 63 6.43 20.76 -3.79
CA SER A 63 7.09 20.56 -2.49
C SER A 63 7.61 19.14 -2.29
N LYS A 64 7.28 18.22 -3.19
CA LYS A 64 7.65 16.81 -3.17
C LYS A 64 8.66 16.48 -4.25
N ARG A 65 9.33 15.37 -4.09
CA ARG A 65 10.28 14.82 -5.06
C ARG A 65 9.95 13.36 -5.35
N LEU A 66 9.70 13.07 -6.60
CA LEU A 66 9.55 11.69 -7.08
C LEU A 66 10.86 11.25 -7.73
N VAL A 67 11.48 10.22 -7.19
CA VAL A 67 12.71 9.64 -7.71
C VAL A 67 12.39 8.30 -8.37
N THR A 68 12.45 8.26 -9.68
CA THR A 68 12.29 7.01 -10.44
C THR A 68 13.62 6.27 -10.47
N LEU A 69 13.58 4.99 -10.10
CA LEU A 69 14.73 4.12 -9.95
C LEU A 69 14.93 3.20 -11.16
N SER A 70 16.13 2.69 -11.37
CA SER A 70 16.40 1.60 -12.33
C SER A 70 16.13 0.23 -11.72
N THR A 71 16.35 0.09 -10.40
CA THR A 71 16.05 -1.10 -9.61
C THR A 71 15.68 -0.69 -8.19
N GLU A 72 14.86 -1.48 -7.51
CA GLU A 72 14.36 -1.14 -6.17
C GLU A 72 15.46 -1.09 -5.11
N GLU A 73 16.55 -1.81 -5.28
CA GLU A 73 17.67 -1.79 -4.32
C GLU A 73 18.33 -0.41 -4.20
N GLU A 74 18.32 0.41 -5.27
CA GLU A 74 18.85 1.78 -5.24
C GLU A 74 18.15 2.63 -4.16
N ALA A 75 16.86 2.35 -3.91
CA ALA A 75 16.11 3.07 -2.90
C ALA A 75 16.74 2.97 -1.52
N MET A 76 17.34 1.83 -1.16
CA MET A 76 17.91 1.62 0.17
C MET A 76 19.08 2.58 0.42
N GLY A 77 19.92 2.80 -0.59
CA GLY A 77 20.99 3.79 -0.55
C GLY A 77 20.47 5.22 -0.48
N ILE A 78 19.48 5.55 -1.33
CA ILE A 78 18.92 6.90 -1.43
C ILE A 78 18.21 7.30 -0.15
N VAL A 79 17.27 6.49 0.39
CA VAL A 79 16.54 6.83 1.61
C VAL A 79 17.47 6.94 2.82
N THR A 80 18.49 6.09 2.88
CA THR A 80 19.52 6.15 3.93
C THR A 80 20.32 7.45 3.83
N GLY A 81 20.77 7.83 2.63
CA GLY A 81 21.50 9.07 2.39
C GLY A 81 20.66 10.32 2.70
N LEU A 82 19.39 10.33 2.29
CA LEU A 82 18.46 11.41 2.59
C LEU A 82 18.24 11.59 4.10
N TRP A 83 18.09 10.48 4.82
CA TRP A 83 17.98 10.51 6.29
C TRP A 83 19.22 11.11 6.94
N LEU A 84 20.42 10.71 6.52
CA LEU A 84 21.68 11.28 7.01
C LEU A 84 21.81 12.77 6.67
N GLY A 85 21.20 13.21 5.56
CA GLY A 85 21.06 14.61 5.17
C GLY A 85 19.95 15.37 5.89
N GLY A 86 19.21 14.73 6.83
CA GLY A 86 18.13 15.36 7.60
C GLY A 86 16.77 15.38 6.88
N GLU A 87 16.58 14.61 5.79
CA GLU A 87 15.32 14.55 5.03
C GLU A 87 14.59 13.23 5.27
N ARG A 88 13.27 13.30 5.50
CA ARG A 88 12.40 12.13 5.55
C ARG A 88 11.95 11.73 4.16
N SER A 89 12.09 10.45 3.86
CA SER A 89 11.72 9.84 2.58
C SER A 89 11.04 8.49 2.77
N MET A 90 10.44 7.98 1.72
CA MET A 90 9.84 6.63 1.69
C MET A 90 10.13 5.95 0.38
N VAL A 91 9.97 4.63 0.38
CA VAL A 91 10.00 3.79 -0.82
C VAL A 91 8.59 3.33 -1.13
N ALA A 92 8.17 3.45 -2.38
CA ALA A 92 6.91 2.90 -2.87
C ALA A 92 7.21 1.92 -4.02
N MET A 93 6.83 0.65 -3.84
CA MET A 93 7.16 -0.41 -4.79
C MET A 93 6.09 -1.49 -4.86
N GLN A 94 6.14 -2.33 -5.88
CA GLN A 94 5.38 -3.56 -5.97
C GLN A 94 6.09 -4.67 -5.16
N SER A 95 5.34 -5.67 -4.73
CA SER A 95 5.85 -6.83 -3.98
C SER A 95 7.01 -7.57 -4.66
N SER A 96 7.06 -7.60 -6.01
CA SER A 96 8.18 -8.18 -6.75
C SER A 96 9.51 -7.46 -6.51
N GLY A 97 9.47 -6.14 -6.31
CA GLY A 97 10.65 -5.32 -6.05
C GLY A 97 11.32 -5.60 -4.71
N VAL A 98 10.58 -6.17 -3.75
CA VAL A 98 11.13 -6.56 -2.45
C VAL A 98 12.27 -7.54 -2.60
N GLY A 99 12.16 -8.48 -3.55
CA GLY A 99 13.23 -9.47 -3.82
C GLY A 99 14.58 -8.82 -4.15
N ASN A 100 14.56 -7.67 -4.83
CA ASN A 100 15.76 -6.93 -5.20
C ASN A 100 16.40 -6.19 -4.00
N CYS A 101 15.62 -5.93 -2.95
CA CYS A 101 16.04 -5.11 -1.81
C CYS A 101 16.66 -5.89 -0.65
N ILE A 102 16.53 -7.22 -0.59
CA ILE A 102 16.76 -8.02 0.62
C ILE A 102 18.16 -7.79 1.19
N ASN A 103 19.21 -7.92 0.38
CA ASN A 103 20.56 -7.65 0.83
C ASN A 103 20.78 -6.17 1.17
N ALA A 104 20.24 -5.27 0.36
CA ALA A 104 20.42 -3.83 0.51
C ALA A 104 19.73 -3.26 1.75
N LEU A 105 18.69 -3.93 2.31
CA LEU A 105 18.05 -3.59 3.58
C LEU A 105 19.02 -3.67 4.78
N GLY A 106 20.14 -4.36 4.64
CA GLY A 106 21.22 -4.32 5.62
C GLY A 106 21.82 -2.92 5.83
N LEU A 107 21.77 -2.05 4.80
CA LEU A 107 22.36 -0.71 4.87
C LEU A 107 21.60 0.20 5.86
N PRO A 108 20.28 0.45 5.72
CA PRO A 108 19.55 1.25 6.69
C PRO A 108 19.58 0.61 8.10
N SER A 109 19.51 -0.71 8.20
CA SER A 109 19.59 -1.41 9.48
C SER A 109 20.91 -1.16 10.20
N THR A 110 22.05 -1.30 9.52
CA THR A 110 23.39 -1.08 10.09
C THR A 110 23.59 0.35 10.53
N LEU A 111 23.10 1.32 9.76
CA LEU A 111 23.24 2.75 10.05
C LEU A 111 22.15 3.29 10.98
N ARG A 112 21.22 2.44 11.44
CA ARG A 112 20.04 2.84 12.22
C ARG A 112 19.28 3.99 11.57
N ALA A 113 19.20 3.95 10.25
CA ALA A 113 18.40 4.87 9.45
C ALA A 113 16.99 4.30 9.27
N PRO A 114 15.93 5.11 9.42
CA PRO A 114 14.58 4.67 9.14
C PRO A 114 14.42 4.31 7.65
N CYS A 115 13.72 3.21 7.36
CA CYS A 115 13.32 2.86 6.01
C CYS A 115 11.82 2.55 6.01
N LEU A 116 11.02 3.52 5.56
CA LEU A 116 9.57 3.37 5.41
C LEU A 116 9.26 2.87 4.00
N MET A 117 8.55 1.77 3.90
CA MET A 117 8.14 1.15 2.63
C MET A 117 6.62 1.07 2.52
N LEU A 118 6.07 1.46 1.38
CA LEU A 118 4.68 1.20 0.98
C LEU A 118 4.72 0.20 -0.18
N ILE A 119 4.18 -0.98 0.05
CA ILE A 119 4.31 -2.11 -0.87
C ILE A 119 2.93 -2.54 -1.35
N THR A 120 2.69 -2.41 -2.66
CA THR A 120 1.48 -2.93 -3.29
C THR A 120 1.64 -4.41 -3.56
N MET A 121 0.78 -5.23 -2.96
CA MET A 121 0.91 -6.69 -3.01
C MET A 121 0.35 -7.27 -4.30
N ARG A 122 1.09 -8.25 -4.85
CA ARG A 122 0.69 -9.11 -5.96
C ARG A 122 0.77 -10.57 -5.50
N GLY A 123 0.19 -11.47 -6.28
CA GLY A 123 0.27 -12.91 -6.01
C GLY A 123 -0.58 -13.39 -4.84
N GLN A 124 -1.50 -12.57 -4.33
CA GLN A 124 -2.38 -12.91 -3.20
C GLN A 124 -3.77 -13.34 -3.65
N TRP A 125 -4.41 -12.56 -4.53
CA TRP A 125 -5.81 -12.74 -4.91
C TRP A 125 -6.06 -12.30 -6.36
N GLY A 126 -6.68 -13.18 -7.16
CA GLY A 126 -7.00 -12.87 -8.56
C GLY A 126 -5.77 -12.60 -9.43
N GLU A 127 -4.60 -13.09 -9.05
CA GLU A 127 -3.36 -12.88 -9.80
C GLU A 127 -3.38 -13.69 -11.11
N PHE A 128 -3.28 -13.00 -12.23
CA PHE A 128 -3.24 -13.62 -13.55
C PHE A 128 -1.81 -14.00 -13.99
N ASN A 129 -0.79 -13.38 -13.37
CA ASN A 129 0.61 -13.62 -13.72
C ASN A 129 1.26 -14.55 -12.69
N PRO A 130 1.48 -15.85 -13.02
CA PRO A 130 2.07 -16.82 -12.09
C PRO A 130 3.43 -16.40 -11.55
N TRP A 131 4.19 -15.62 -12.32
CA TRP A 131 5.49 -15.09 -11.91
C TRP A 131 5.42 -14.27 -10.61
N GLN A 132 4.30 -13.59 -10.36
CA GLN A 132 4.12 -12.74 -9.18
C GLN A 132 3.79 -13.54 -7.91
N VAL A 133 3.34 -14.79 -8.04
CA VAL A 133 2.81 -15.56 -6.91
C VAL A 133 3.89 -15.87 -5.88
N GLN A 134 5.05 -16.35 -6.33
CA GLN A 134 6.13 -16.76 -5.42
C GLN A 134 6.59 -15.60 -4.54
N MET A 135 6.93 -14.45 -5.16
CA MET A 135 7.40 -13.30 -4.40
C MET A 135 6.26 -12.70 -3.57
N GLY A 136 5.04 -12.65 -4.10
CA GLY A 136 3.87 -12.19 -3.36
C GLY A 136 3.63 -12.95 -2.05
N GLN A 137 3.87 -14.27 -2.04
CA GLN A 137 3.77 -15.11 -0.84
C GLN A 137 5.00 -14.96 0.07
N ALA A 138 6.17 -14.66 -0.47
CA ALA A 138 7.42 -14.58 0.27
C ALA A 138 7.67 -13.21 0.92
N VAL A 139 7.01 -12.13 0.48
CA VAL A 139 7.30 -10.74 0.91
C VAL A 139 7.37 -10.61 2.42
N ARG A 140 6.30 -10.94 3.14
CA ARG A 140 6.28 -10.80 4.60
C ARG A 140 7.36 -11.64 5.30
N PRO A 141 7.45 -12.97 5.09
CA PRO A 141 8.47 -13.80 5.71
C PRO A 141 9.90 -13.29 5.48
N VAL A 142 10.19 -12.84 4.27
CA VAL A 142 11.55 -12.37 3.91
C VAL A 142 11.86 -11.04 4.57
N LEU A 143 10.93 -10.08 4.55
CA LEU A 143 11.09 -8.80 5.22
C LEU A 143 11.26 -8.96 6.74
N GLU A 144 10.46 -9.81 7.37
CA GLU A 144 10.55 -10.09 8.81
C GLU A 144 11.88 -10.77 9.17
N ALA A 145 12.37 -11.68 8.32
CA ALA A 145 13.66 -12.35 8.50
C ALA A 145 14.85 -11.38 8.52
N VAL A 146 14.77 -10.25 7.79
CA VAL A 146 15.79 -9.18 7.78
C VAL A 146 15.45 -8.03 8.73
N GLY A 147 14.47 -8.22 9.63
CA GLY A 147 14.18 -7.32 10.73
C GLY A 147 13.20 -6.18 10.42
N VAL A 148 12.57 -6.16 9.25
CA VAL A 148 11.54 -5.18 8.89
C VAL A 148 10.24 -5.47 9.64
N LYS A 149 9.58 -4.43 10.16
CA LYS A 149 8.26 -4.53 10.79
C LYS A 149 7.18 -4.38 9.73
N CYS A 150 6.37 -5.43 9.54
CA CYS A 150 5.35 -5.48 8.50
C CYS A 150 3.94 -5.24 9.06
N PHE A 151 3.18 -4.38 8.40
CA PHE A 151 1.80 -4.04 8.68
C PHE A 151 0.94 -4.41 7.46
N ASP A 152 0.12 -5.45 7.58
CA ASP A 152 -0.83 -5.80 6.52
C ASP A 152 -2.06 -4.90 6.59
N VAL A 153 -2.60 -4.55 5.42
CA VAL A 153 -3.88 -3.85 5.31
C VAL A 153 -4.67 -4.39 4.12
N ASP A 154 -5.91 -4.77 4.36
CA ASP A 154 -6.83 -5.35 3.36
C ASP A 154 -8.15 -4.57 3.19
N ASN A 155 -8.35 -3.51 3.97
CA ASN A 155 -9.44 -2.56 3.82
C ASN A 155 -8.88 -1.19 3.37
N PRO A 156 -9.36 -0.59 2.28
CA PRO A 156 -8.85 0.68 1.79
C PRO A 156 -9.01 1.84 2.78
N ALA A 157 -10.01 1.80 3.68
CA ALA A 157 -10.20 2.84 4.68
C ALA A 157 -9.13 2.85 5.77
N ASP A 158 -8.45 1.73 6.00
CA ASP A 158 -7.47 1.56 7.08
C ASP A 158 -6.03 1.84 6.61
N VAL A 159 -5.81 2.06 5.29
CA VAL A 159 -4.46 2.26 4.74
C VAL A 159 -3.79 3.51 5.32
N GLY A 160 -4.54 4.61 5.47
CA GLY A 160 -4.01 5.85 6.02
C GLY A 160 -3.50 5.70 7.46
N GLU A 161 -4.32 5.12 8.33
CA GLU A 161 -3.96 4.88 9.73
C GLU A 161 -2.81 3.86 9.86
N THR A 162 -2.82 2.79 9.06
CA THR A 162 -1.73 1.81 9.01
C THR A 162 -0.41 2.45 8.55
N PHE A 163 -0.48 3.34 7.55
CA PHE A 163 0.67 4.11 7.10
C PHE A 163 1.23 5.02 8.21
N VAL A 164 0.35 5.65 8.99
CA VAL A 164 0.73 6.46 10.15
C VAL A 164 1.52 5.63 11.16
N ALA A 165 0.99 4.47 11.56
CA ALA A 165 1.63 3.58 12.52
C ALA A 165 3.02 3.12 12.03
N ALA A 166 3.14 2.74 10.76
CA ALA A 166 4.40 2.33 10.17
C ALA A 166 5.42 3.49 10.09
N ALA A 167 4.96 4.68 9.69
CA ALA A 167 5.81 5.88 9.60
C ALA A 167 6.33 6.33 10.97
N ASP A 168 5.46 6.36 11.97
CA ASP A 168 5.84 6.74 13.32
C ASP A 168 6.83 5.73 13.94
N LEU A 169 6.61 4.43 13.71
CA LEU A 169 7.57 3.41 14.12
C LEU A 169 8.92 3.57 13.39
N ALA A 170 8.90 3.78 12.08
CA ALA A 170 10.12 3.93 11.31
C ALA A 170 10.93 5.14 11.76
N PHE A 171 10.33 6.34 11.77
CA PHE A 171 11.07 7.58 12.02
C PHE A 171 11.43 7.79 13.50
N ASN A 172 10.54 7.44 14.43
CA ASN A 172 10.81 7.59 15.86
C ASN A 172 11.67 6.46 16.43
N GLY A 173 11.46 5.24 15.91
CA GLY A 173 12.21 4.04 16.31
C GLY A 173 13.54 3.86 15.59
N ARG A 174 13.77 4.58 14.47
CA ARG A 174 14.89 4.36 13.53
C ARG A 174 14.97 2.90 13.07
N LEU A 175 13.83 2.41 12.60
CA LEU A 175 13.64 1.03 12.15
C LEU A 175 13.19 1.00 10.67
N SER A 176 13.30 -0.18 10.09
CA SER A 176 12.65 -0.45 8.81
C SER A 176 11.23 -0.94 9.06
N ALA A 177 10.23 -0.32 8.39
CA ALA A 177 8.82 -0.66 8.48
C ALA A 177 8.19 -0.68 7.09
N ALA A 178 7.27 -1.62 6.86
CA ALA A 178 6.58 -1.81 5.60
C ALA A 178 5.07 -1.89 5.79
N VAL A 179 4.31 -1.13 5.00
CA VAL A 179 2.87 -1.29 4.84
C VAL A 179 2.63 -2.17 3.64
N LEU A 180 1.97 -3.31 3.83
CA LEU A 180 1.66 -4.29 2.79
C LEU A 180 0.19 -4.10 2.37
N VAL A 181 -0.01 -3.33 1.28
CA VAL A 181 -1.34 -3.03 0.75
C VAL A 181 -1.84 -4.21 -0.05
N SER A 182 -2.87 -4.89 0.45
CA SER A 182 -3.42 -6.12 -0.13
C SER A 182 -3.81 -5.96 -1.60
N GLN A 183 -3.62 -7.02 -2.38
CA GLN A 183 -4.09 -7.07 -3.77
C GLN A 183 -5.61 -6.91 -3.88
N ARG A 184 -6.40 -7.19 -2.84
CA ARG A 184 -7.84 -6.91 -2.82
C ARG A 184 -8.16 -5.41 -2.91
N ILE A 185 -7.31 -4.57 -2.34
CA ILE A 185 -7.44 -3.10 -2.40
C ILE A 185 -7.06 -2.58 -3.79
N ILE A 186 -5.97 -3.12 -4.36
CA ILE A 186 -5.42 -2.65 -5.64
C ILE A 186 -6.23 -3.16 -6.82
N GLY A 187 -6.89 -4.31 -6.66
CA GLY A 187 -7.63 -5.02 -7.68
C GLY A 187 -6.76 -5.99 -8.50
N ALA A 188 -7.44 -6.97 -9.10
CA ALA A 188 -6.84 -7.92 -10.02
C ALA A 188 -6.87 -7.37 -11.44
N LYS A 189 -5.75 -7.45 -12.16
CA LYS A 189 -5.74 -7.16 -13.60
C LYS A 189 -6.31 -8.36 -14.34
N GLY A 190 -7.39 -8.17 -15.11
CA GLY A 190 -7.92 -9.20 -16.01
C GLY A 190 -7.07 -9.37 -17.26
N PHE A 191 -6.97 -10.59 -17.81
CA PHE A 191 -6.38 -10.83 -19.12
C PHE A 191 -7.18 -10.05 -20.17
N GLY A 192 -6.53 -9.20 -20.95
CA GLY A 192 -7.12 -8.49 -22.07
C GLY A 192 -7.93 -7.24 -21.76
N GLN A 193 -8.02 -6.79 -20.52
CA GLN A 193 -8.57 -5.47 -20.23
C GLN A 193 -7.54 -4.39 -20.57
N LYS A 194 -7.79 -3.68 -21.69
CA LYS A 194 -7.08 -2.43 -21.97
C LYS A 194 -7.35 -1.47 -20.82
N GLN A 195 -6.29 -0.97 -20.20
CA GLN A 195 -6.43 0.19 -19.30
C GLN A 195 -7.00 1.32 -20.16
N SER A 196 -8.18 1.82 -19.79
CA SER A 196 -8.67 3.07 -20.36
C SER A 196 -7.72 4.20 -19.92
N PRO A 197 -7.38 5.10 -20.83
CA PRO A 197 -6.44 6.18 -20.59
C PRO A 197 -6.90 7.13 -19.49
#